data_1da3a8db5525c40dce0a6c20acce77ae
#
_entry.id   1da3a8db5525c40dce0a6c20acce77ae
#
_cell.length_a   1.000
_cell.length_b   1.000
_cell.length_c   1.000
_cell.angle_alpha   90.00
_cell.angle_beta   90.00
_cell.angle_gamma   90.00
#
_symmetry.space_group_name_H-M   'P 1'
#
loop_
_entity.id
_entity.type
_entity.pdbx_description
1 polymer ?
#
loop_
_entity_poly.entity_id
_entity_poly.type
_entity_poly.pdbx_seq_one_letter_code
_entity_poly.pdbx_strand_id
1 'polypeptide(L)'
;MEVMVSFKRIFKTKWFAKAAKKLGIRDSELRQAIDELMQGKADNLGGGVYKKRLNQNHDRAIILTKGGAHAFYTFIYAKQDMANIDDGELAAFRELAKHYAGLSESVLLVLISNRELVEITHDNDTKK
;
A
#
# COMPACT_ATOMS: atom_id res chain seq x y z
N MET A 1 -1.37 -27.00 9.14
CA MET A 1 -1.63 -26.35 8.91
C MET A 1 -1.36 -25.53 7.98
N GLU A 2 -1.63 -25.17 7.53
CA GLU A 2 -1.45 -24.49 6.70
C GLU A 2 -1.27 -23.25 6.82
N VAL A 3 -0.70 -22.92 6.43
CA VAL A 3 -0.53 -21.65 6.69
C VAL A 3 -0.87 -20.76 5.64
N MET A 4 -1.58 -19.74 5.91
CA MET A 4 -1.94 -18.82 4.94
C MET A 4 -0.83 -17.91 4.66
N VAL A 5 -0.58 -17.69 3.44
CA VAL A 5 0.38 -16.71 3.04
C VAL A 5 -0.38 -15.41 2.88
N SER A 6 -0.30 -14.56 3.83
CA SER A 6 -0.96 -13.27 3.73
C SER A 6 -0.11 -12.25 4.44
N PHE A 7 -0.33 -10.97 4.09
CA PHE A 7 0.37 -9.90 4.78
C PHE A 7 -0.18 -9.79 6.18
N LYS A 8 0.70 -9.56 7.11
CA LYS A 8 0.27 -9.46 8.47
C LYS A 8 -0.54 -8.21 8.70
N ARG A 9 -0.12 -7.12 8.10
CA ARG A 9 -0.80 -5.85 8.32
C ARG A 9 -0.68 -5.00 7.07
N ILE A 10 -1.67 -4.15 6.88
CA ILE A 10 -1.74 -3.25 5.73
C ILE A 10 -1.85 -1.83 6.25
N PHE A 11 -1.03 -0.95 5.73
CA PHE A 11 -1.01 0.45 6.14
C PHE A 11 -1.15 1.38 4.95
N LYS A 12 -1.59 2.60 5.22
CA LYS A 12 -1.51 3.68 4.25
C LYS A 12 -0.82 4.84 4.93
N THR A 13 0.02 5.55 4.17
CA THR A 13 0.68 6.73 4.70
C THR A 13 -0.35 7.83 4.89
N LYS A 14 0.02 8.84 5.66
CA LYS A 14 -0.83 9.99 5.87
C LYS A 14 -1.20 10.64 4.54
N TRP A 15 -0.21 10.78 3.66
CA TRP A 15 -0.46 11.37 2.35
C TRP A 15 -1.44 10.54 1.53
N PHE A 16 -1.24 9.22 1.51
CA PHE A 16 -2.13 8.34 0.77
C PHE A 16 -3.54 8.38 1.33
N ALA A 17 -3.66 8.40 2.65
CA ALA A 17 -4.98 8.42 3.28
C ALA A 17 -5.79 9.63 2.85
N LYS A 18 -5.13 10.79 2.76
CA LYS A 18 -5.81 12.00 2.32
C LYS A 18 -6.20 11.91 0.86
N ALA A 19 -5.31 11.42 0.02
CA ALA A 19 -5.57 11.30 -1.40
C ALA A 19 -6.72 10.32 -1.66
N ALA A 20 -6.70 9.18 -1.00
CA ALA A 20 -7.73 8.17 -1.18
C ALA A 20 -9.10 8.69 -0.74
N LYS A 21 -9.12 9.45 0.34
CA LYS A 21 -10.37 10.02 0.82
C LYS A 21 -10.96 10.97 -0.22
N LYS A 22 -10.14 11.80 -0.83
CA LYS A 22 -10.60 12.71 -1.87
C LYS A 22 -11.15 11.97 -3.06
N LEU A 23 -10.56 10.82 -3.37
CA LEU A 23 -10.99 10.03 -4.53
C LEU A 23 -12.15 9.10 -4.21
N GLY A 24 -12.57 9.04 -2.95
CA GLY A 24 -13.65 8.15 -2.55
C GLY A 24 -13.27 6.69 -2.50
N ILE A 25 -12.00 6.38 -2.36
CA ILE A 25 -11.53 5.00 -2.30
C ILE A 25 -11.60 4.51 -0.87
N ARG A 26 -12.34 3.44 -0.67
CA ARG A 26 -12.56 2.88 0.66
C ARG A 26 -11.53 1.84 1.05
N ASP A 27 -11.41 1.62 2.35
CA ASP A 27 -10.50 0.61 2.86
C ASP A 27 -10.84 -0.78 2.33
N SER A 28 -12.12 -1.07 2.08
CA SER A 28 -12.48 -2.38 1.53
C SER A 28 -11.86 -2.59 0.15
N GLU A 29 -11.82 -1.55 -0.66
CA GLU A 29 -11.17 -1.67 -1.96
C GLU A 29 -9.68 -1.87 -1.80
N LEU A 30 -9.06 -1.18 -0.84
CA LEU A 30 -7.64 -1.32 -0.59
C LEU A 30 -7.28 -2.71 -0.09
N ARG A 31 -8.13 -3.29 0.76
CA ARG A 31 -7.88 -4.66 1.21
C ARG A 31 -8.02 -5.66 0.07
N GLN A 32 -9.03 -5.48 -0.76
CA GLN A 32 -9.21 -6.37 -1.89
C GLN A 32 -8.03 -6.27 -2.87
N ALA A 33 -7.52 -5.06 -3.07
CA ALA A 33 -6.38 -4.87 -3.96
C ALA A 33 -5.15 -5.63 -3.46
N ILE A 34 -4.96 -5.70 -2.15
CA ILE A 34 -3.85 -6.49 -1.61
C ILE A 34 -4.06 -7.98 -1.87
N ASP A 35 -5.30 -8.47 -1.73
CA ASP A 35 -5.57 -9.87 -2.05
C ASP A 35 -5.25 -10.16 -3.51
N GLU A 36 -5.59 -9.24 -4.40
CA GLU A 36 -5.30 -9.41 -5.81
C GLU A 36 -3.81 -9.35 -6.08
N LEU A 37 -3.10 -8.48 -5.38
CA LEU A 37 -1.65 -8.40 -5.51
C LEU A 37 -1.01 -9.73 -5.16
N MET A 38 -1.51 -10.38 -4.11
CA MET A 38 -0.98 -11.68 -3.70
C MET A 38 -1.28 -12.76 -4.72
N GLN A 39 -2.29 -12.57 -5.55
CA GLN A 39 -2.60 -13.48 -6.64
C GLN A 39 -1.83 -13.15 -7.91
N GLY A 40 -0.92 -12.19 -7.84
CA GLY A 40 -0.13 -11.81 -9.00
C GLY A 40 -0.80 -10.76 -9.88
N LYS A 41 -1.86 -10.15 -9.41
CA LYS A 41 -2.61 -9.18 -10.21
C LYS A 41 -2.17 -7.74 -9.93
N ALA A 42 -0.89 -7.53 -10.00
CA ALA A 42 -0.29 -6.20 -9.87
C ALA A 42 1.03 -6.21 -10.61
N ASP A 43 1.49 -5.04 -11.03
CA ASP A 43 2.76 -4.94 -11.72
C ASP A 43 3.88 -4.89 -10.69
N ASN A 44 4.77 -5.86 -10.74
CA ASN A 44 5.92 -5.91 -9.85
C ASN A 44 7.04 -5.09 -10.49
N LEU A 45 7.35 -3.95 -9.88
CA LEU A 45 8.38 -3.06 -10.42
C LEU A 45 9.77 -3.33 -9.84
N GLY A 46 9.87 -4.35 -8.98
CA GLY A 46 11.16 -4.72 -8.39
C GLY A 46 11.41 -4.00 -7.08
N GLY A 47 12.24 -4.61 -6.25
CA GLY A 47 12.64 -3.99 -5.00
C GLY A 47 11.54 -3.79 -3.98
N GLY A 48 10.45 -4.53 -4.11
CA GLY A 48 9.33 -4.41 -3.20
C GLY A 48 8.33 -3.35 -3.59
N VAL A 49 8.38 -2.86 -4.82
CA VAL A 49 7.47 -1.81 -5.30
C VAL A 49 6.48 -2.42 -6.28
N TYR A 50 5.21 -2.18 -6.05
CA TYR A 50 4.15 -2.70 -6.90
C TYR A 50 3.23 -1.57 -7.35
N LYS A 51 2.74 -1.69 -8.58
CA LYS A 51 1.77 -0.75 -9.12
C LYS A 51 0.46 -1.49 -9.30
N LYS A 52 -0.61 -0.95 -8.71
CA LYS A 52 -1.91 -1.62 -8.70
C LYS A 52 -2.99 -0.69 -9.20
N ARG A 53 -3.84 -1.20 -10.07
CA ARG A 53 -4.99 -0.43 -10.56
C ARG A 53 -6.04 -0.33 -9.46
N LEU A 54 -6.61 0.85 -9.31
CA LEU A 54 -7.67 1.10 -8.35
C LEU A 54 -8.74 1.97 -8.96
N ASN A 55 -9.84 2.08 -8.24
CA ASN A 55 -10.90 3.03 -8.56
C ASN A 55 -11.40 2.83 -10.00
N GLN A 56 -11.83 1.59 -10.27
CA GLN A 56 -12.35 1.23 -11.58
C GLN A 56 -11.35 1.53 -12.69
N ASN A 57 -10.09 1.27 -12.40
CA ASN A 57 -9.00 1.43 -13.36
C ASN A 57 -8.65 2.89 -13.67
N HIS A 58 -9.23 3.85 -12.97
CA HIS A 58 -8.91 5.26 -13.17
C HIS A 58 -7.58 5.63 -12.54
N ASP A 59 -7.20 4.98 -11.48
CA ASP A 59 -6.04 5.37 -10.69
C ASP A 59 -5.03 4.24 -10.56
N ARG A 60 -3.80 4.62 -10.24
CA ARG A 60 -2.72 3.68 -10.00
C ARG A 60 -2.14 3.95 -8.62
N ALA A 61 -2.06 2.91 -7.80
CA ALA A 61 -1.49 3.03 -6.47
C ALA A 61 -0.11 2.38 -6.44
N ILE A 62 0.80 2.98 -5.70
CA ILE A 62 2.11 2.39 -5.44
C ILE A 62 2.08 1.78 -4.06
N ILE A 63 2.33 0.48 -4.01
CA ILE A 63 2.30 -0.30 -2.79
C ILE A 63 3.71 -0.82 -2.55
N LEU A 64 4.18 -0.67 -1.32
CA LEU A 64 5.49 -1.16 -0.93
C LEU A 64 5.31 -2.36 -0.02
N THR A 65 5.91 -3.48 -0.40
CA THR A 65 5.93 -4.65 0.45
C THR A 65 7.16 -5.46 0.08
N LYS A 66 7.99 -5.75 1.05
CA LYS A 66 9.22 -6.46 0.84
C LYS A 66 9.36 -7.48 1.95
N GLY A 67 9.62 -8.72 1.58
CA GLY A 67 9.73 -9.77 2.58
C GLY A 67 8.41 -10.30 3.06
N GLY A 68 7.32 -9.81 2.55
CA GLY A 68 6.00 -10.38 2.84
C GLY A 68 5.43 -10.09 4.21
N ALA A 69 6.02 -9.14 4.95
CA ALA A 69 5.54 -8.88 6.30
C ALA A 69 4.37 -7.92 6.35
N HIS A 70 4.56 -6.75 5.79
CA HIS A 70 3.53 -5.70 5.81
C HIS A 70 3.45 -5.06 4.44
N ALA A 71 2.31 -4.48 4.12
CA ALA A 71 2.13 -3.74 2.88
C ALA A 71 1.79 -2.30 3.20
N PHE A 72 2.34 -1.37 2.42
CA PHE A 72 2.18 0.05 2.66
C PHE A 72 1.75 0.75 1.39
N TYR A 73 0.58 1.39 1.43
CA TYR A 73 0.13 2.25 0.35
C TYR A 73 0.81 3.60 0.51
N THR A 74 1.55 4.03 -0.50
CA THR A 74 2.36 5.24 -0.37
C THR A 74 1.99 6.35 -1.34
N PHE A 75 1.53 6.02 -2.53
CA PHE A 75 1.28 7.02 -3.56
C PHE A 75 0.13 6.57 -4.44
N ILE A 76 -0.59 7.53 -5.01
CA ILE A 76 -1.66 7.24 -5.95
C ILE A 76 -1.70 8.37 -6.96
N TYR A 77 -1.93 8.02 -8.23
CA TYR A 77 -2.03 9.01 -9.30
C TYR A 77 -3.05 8.56 -10.32
N ALA A 78 -3.62 9.52 -11.01
CA ALA A 78 -4.59 9.21 -12.05
C ALA A 78 -3.85 8.74 -13.30
N LYS A 79 -4.35 7.66 -13.88
CA LYS A 79 -3.74 7.10 -15.09
C LYS A 79 -3.63 8.14 -16.19
N GLN A 80 -4.65 9.00 -16.32
CA GLN A 80 -4.66 9.99 -17.39
C GLN A 80 -3.63 11.10 -17.19
N ASP A 81 -3.21 11.32 -15.93
CA ASP A 81 -2.25 12.39 -15.65
C ASP A 81 -0.82 11.94 -15.83
N MET A 82 -0.59 10.64 -15.69
CA MET A 82 0.78 10.13 -15.65
C MET A 82 0.74 8.66 -16.03
N ALA A 83 1.51 8.28 -17.01
CA ALA A 83 1.50 6.88 -17.46
C ALA A 83 2.25 5.97 -16.49
N ASN A 84 3.40 6.44 -16.02
CA ASN A 84 4.24 5.65 -15.13
C ASN A 84 5.01 6.59 -14.21
N ILE A 85 5.48 6.04 -13.10
CA ILE A 85 6.44 6.77 -12.27
C ILE A 85 7.79 6.71 -13.00
N ASP A 86 8.59 7.76 -12.86
CA ASP A 86 9.87 7.77 -13.54
C ASP A 86 10.92 6.99 -12.76
N ASP A 87 12.11 6.84 -13.36
CA ASP A 87 13.17 6.03 -12.78
C ASP A 87 13.65 6.56 -11.43
N GLY A 88 13.71 7.87 -11.30
CA GLY A 88 14.13 8.46 -10.02
C GLY A 88 13.13 8.21 -8.92
N GLU A 89 11.85 8.35 -9.25
CA GLU A 89 10.80 8.07 -8.28
C GLU A 89 10.80 6.60 -7.90
N LEU A 90 10.99 5.72 -8.89
CA LEU A 90 11.02 4.29 -8.62
C LEU A 90 12.18 3.94 -7.69
N ALA A 91 13.35 4.53 -7.92
CA ALA A 91 14.49 4.29 -7.06
C ALA A 91 14.19 4.74 -5.62
N ALA A 92 13.53 5.88 -5.47
CA ALA A 92 13.17 6.37 -4.14
C ALA A 92 12.17 5.44 -3.45
N PHE A 93 11.21 4.92 -4.21
CA PHE A 93 10.24 3.98 -3.63
C PHE A 93 10.92 2.67 -3.23
N ARG A 94 11.91 2.22 -3.99
CA ARG A 94 12.65 1.01 -3.62
C ARG A 94 13.41 1.19 -2.31
N GLU A 95 13.99 2.38 -2.12
CA GLU A 95 14.67 2.67 -0.87
C GLU A 95 13.67 2.73 0.28
N LEU A 96 12.51 3.31 0.05
CA LEU A 96 11.49 3.39 1.08
C LEU A 96 10.97 1.99 1.42
N ALA A 97 10.82 1.12 0.43
CA ALA A 97 10.38 -0.24 0.68
C ALA A 97 11.37 -0.98 1.58
N LYS A 98 12.65 -0.76 1.34
CA LYS A 98 13.69 -1.36 2.16
C LYS A 98 13.61 -0.82 3.59
N HIS A 99 13.40 0.48 3.72
CA HIS A 99 13.28 1.11 5.02
C HIS A 99 12.09 0.53 5.81
N TYR A 100 10.93 0.46 5.17
CA TYR A 100 9.74 -0.07 5.84
C TYR A 100 9.91 -1.54 6.22
N ALA A 101 10.61 -2.31 5.39
CA ALA A 101 10.82 -3.73 5.67
C ALA A 101 11.66 -3.93 6.93
N GLY A 102 12.48 -2.95 7.28
CA GLY A 102 13.34 -3.02 8.44
C GLY A 102 12.79 -2.37 9.70
N LEU A 103 11.55 -1.87 9.66
CA LEU A 103 10.99 -1.22 10.85
C LEU A 103 10.76 -2.21 11.97
N SER A 104 11.18 -1.83 13.18
CA SER A 104 10.86 -2.60 14.35
C SER A 104 9.42 -2.36 14.74
N GLU A 105 8.87 -3.27 15.54
CA GLU A 105 7.51 -3.11 16.01
C GLU A 105 7.34 -1.82 16.81
N SER A 106 8.34 -1.47 17.61
CA SER A 106 8.22 -0.27 18.43
C SER A 106 8.23 1.01 17.57
N VAL A 107 9.03 1.05 16.52
CA VAL A 107 9.04 2.21 15.64
C VAL A 107 7.71 2.28 14.87
N LEU A 108 7.21 1.12 14.44
CA LEU A 108 5.94 1.07 13.75
C LEU A 108 4.82 1.65 14.61
N LEU A 109 4.82 1.31 15.90
CA LEU A 109 3.82 1.85 16.82
C LEU A 109 3.91 3.37 16.96
N VAL A 110 5.12 3.90 16.94
CA VAL A 110 5.30 5.36 17.00
C VAL A 110 4.69 6.03 15.77
N LEU A 111 4.95 5.45 14.59
CA LEU A 111 4.40 6.01 13.36
C LEU A 111 2.89 5.97 13.35
N ILE A 112 2.29 4.91 13.89
CA ILE A 112 0.85 4.81 13.99
C ILE A 112 0.31 5.84 14.99
N SER A 113 0.96 5.97 16.12
CA SER A 113 0.54 6.94 17.15
C SER A 113 0.59 8.36 16.64
N ASN A 114 1.58 8.67 15.81
CA ASN A 114 1.73 10.00 15.24
C ASN A 114 0.88 10.21 14.00
N ARG A 115 0.14 9.17 13.60
CA ARG A 115 -0.72 9.20 12.43
C ARG A 115 0.02 9.39 11.14
N GLU A 116 1.29 9.03 11.12
CA GLU A 116 2.05 8.99 9.88
C GLU A 116 1.71 7.75 9.07
N LEU A 117 1.25 6.71 9.77
CA LEU A 117 0.71 5.51 9.16
C LEU A 117 -0.66 5.24 9.75
N VAL A 118 -1.59 4.85 8.89
CA VAL A 118 -2.94 4.49 9.32
C VAL A 118 -3.15 3.03 8.92
N GLU A 119 -3.50 2.21 9.87
CA GLU A 119 -3.69 0.80 9.59
C GLU A 119 -5.06 0.53 8.99
N ILE A 120 -5.10 -0.33 8.00
CA ILE A 120 -6.35 -0.76 7.37
C ILE A 120 -6.71 -2.09 8.00
N THR A 121 -7.85 -2.14 8.69
CA THR A 121 -8.28 -3.36 9.35
C THR A 121 -9.62 -3.80 8.80
N HIS A 122 -9.92 -5.08 8.99
CA HIS A 122 -11.20 -5.60 8.56
C HIS A 122 -12.36 -4.97 9.32
N ASP A 123 -12.12 -4.67 10.58
CA ASP A 123 -13.20 -4.16 11.43
C ASP A 123 -13.72 -2.83 10.95
N ASN A 124 -12.88 -2.03 10.32
CA ASN A 124 -13.30 -0.72 9.87
C ASN A 124 -14.41 -0.78 8.85
N ASP A 125 -14.48 -1.86 8.08
CA ASP A 125 -15.48 -1.96 7.03
C ASP A 125 -16.76 -2.57 7.52
N THR A 126 -16.70 -3.39 8.54
CA THR A 126 -17.89 -4.08 9.00
C THR A 126 -18.64 -3.27 10.05
N LYS A 127 -17.97 -2.32 10.63
CA LYS A 127 -18.66 -1.50 11.59
C LYS A 127 -19.47 -0.46 10.91
N LYS A 128 -20.62 -0.25 11.37
CA LYS A 128 -21.47 0.73 10.74
C LYS A 128 -22.00 1.72 11.73
#